data_c8a56c5fc9d860da8effe74bf62668af
#
_entry.id   c8a56c5fc9d860da8effe74bf62668af
#
_cell.length_a   1.000
_cell.length_b   1.000
_cell.length_c   1.000
_cell.angle_alpha   90.00
_cell.angle_beta   90.00
_cell.angle_gamma   90.00
#
_symmetry.space_group_name_H-M   'P 1'
#
loop_
_entity.id
_entity.type
_entity.pdbx_description
1 polymer ?
#
loop_
_entity_poly.entity_id
_entity_poly.type
_entity_poly.pdbx_seq_one_letter_code
_entity_poly.pdbx_strand_id
1 'polypeptide(L)'
;YDPDRAYLCGILHDLTKEENEQFHDNLFRKYNDLDKITEAAPVKHSHSCPYYLYETYGIKDIELLTAIYNHTVCRSNLDLCKIIYIADKREESRRIDDDVVSRSLINLDDGFNYLLKLDAEYLKRKGIIK
;
A
#
# COMPACT_ATOMS: atom_id res chain seq x y z
N TYR A 1 -14.50 10.56 -3.08
CA TYR A 1 -13.24 10.53 -3.84
C TYR A 1 -13.52 10.12 -5.30
N ASP A 2 -12.66 10.58 -6.22
CA ASP A 2 -12.80 10.27 -7.65
C ASP A 2 -12.60 8.76 -7.90
N PRO A 3 -13.64 8.04 -8.34
CA PRO A 3 -13.54 6.60 -8.54
C PRO A 3 -12.58 6.21 -9.66
N ASP A 4 -12.40 7.05 -10.67
CA ASP A 4 -11.48 6.75 -11.78
C ASP A 4 -10.03 6.78 -11.32
N ARG A 5 -9.67 7.72 -10.45
CA ARG A 5 -8.33 7.77 -9.88
C ARG A 5 -8.07 6.59 -8.95
N ALA A 6 -9.05 6.23 -8.13
CA ALA A 6 -8.94 5.07 -7.24
C ALA A 6 -8.79 3.78 -8.05
N TYR A 7 -9.55 3.64 -9.13
CA TYR A 7 -9.49 2.48 -10.03
C TYR A 7 -8.11 2.37 -10.71
N LEU A 8 -7.60 3.47 -11.24
CA LEU A 8 -6.27 3.49 -11.87
C LEU A 8 -5.18 3.11 -10.87
N CYS A 9 -5.23 3.66 -9.68
CA CYS A 9 -4.29 3.32 -8.62
C CYS A 9 -4.36 1.83 -8.27
N GLY A 10 -5.56 1.28 -8.20
CA GLY A 10 -5.79 -0.13 -7.95
C GLY A 10 -5.16 -1.04 -9.01
N ILE A 11 -5.27 -0.67 -10.29
CA ILE A 11 -4.65 -1.42 -11.38
C ILE A 11 -3.12 -1.42 -11.26
N LEU A 12 -2.54 -0.29 -10.88
CA LEU A 12 -1.09 -0.08 -10.93
C LEU A 12 -0.35 -0.54 -9.67
N HIS A 13 -1.03 -0.71 -8.54
CA HIS A 13 -0.37 -0.83 -7.23
C HIS A 13 0.51 -2.08 -7.07
N ASP A 14 0.22 -3.15 -7.78
CA ASP A 14 0.92 -4.43 -7.65
C ASP A 14 1.82 -4.78 -8.84
N LEU A 15 2.13 -3.83 -9.72
CA LEU A 15 2.89 -4.14 -10.94
C LEU A 15 4.27 -4.76 -10.68
N THR A 16 4.90 -4.44 -9.56
CA THR A 16 6.23 -4.99 -9.23
C THR A 16 6.19 -6.13 -8.22
N LYS A 17 5.00 -6.62 -7.85
CA LYS A 17 4.85 -7.61 -6.79
C LYS A 17 5.63 -8.91 -7.06
N GLU A 18 5.65 -9.37 -8.30
CA GLU A 18 6.28 -10.63 -8.68
C GLU A 18 7.77 -10.50 -9.04
N GLU A 19 8.33 -9.29 -8.98
CA GLU A 19 9.74 -9.06 -9.27
C GLU A 19 10.62 -9.55 -8.11
N ASN A 20 11.88 -9.91 -8.43
CA ASN A 20 12.81 -10.38 -7.41
C ASN A 20 13.37 -9.23 -6.56
N GLU A 21 14.04 -9.58 -5.46
CA GLU A 21 14.60 -8.58 -4.55
C GLU A 21 15.63 -7.66 -5.22
N GLN A 22 16.43 -8.19 -6.13
CA GLN A 22 17.42 -7.39 -6.82
C GLN A 22 16.78 -6.28 -7.66
N PHE A 23 15.64 -6.56 -8.28
CA PHE A 23 14.88 -5.56 -9.02
C PHE A 23 14.46 -4.40 -8.10
N HIS A 24 13.89 -4.71 -6.95
CA HIS A 24 13.48 -3.70 -5.97
C HIS A 24 14.67 -2.91 -5.44
N ASP A 25 15.72 -3.61 -5.04
CA ASP A 25 16.91 -2.99 -4.44
C ASP A 25 17.65 -2.08 -5.43
N ASN A 26 17.68 -2.43 -6.71
CA ASN A 26 18.27 -1.57 -7.74
C ASN A 26 17.54 -0.24 -7.86
N LEU A 27 16.20 -0.26 -7.79
CA LEU A 27 15.40 0.96 -7.79
C LEU A 27 15.65 1.79 -6.54
N PHE A 28 15.74 1.15 -5.38
CA PHE A 28 16.04 1.87 -4.13
C PHE A 28 17.42 2.53 -4.17
N ARG A 29 18.42 1.89 -4.72
CA ARG A 29 19.76 2.48 -4.91
C ARG A 29 19.70 3.65 -5.88
N LYS A 30 19.04 3.48 -7.01
CA LYS A 30 18.95 4.51 -8.04
C LYS A 30 18.30 5.80 -7.53
N TYR A 31 17.26 5.67 -6.71
CA TYR A 31 16.50 6.81 -6.19
C TYR A 31 16.85 7.18 -4.76
N ASN A 32 17.92 6.61 -4.23
CA ASN A 32 18.46 6.91 -2.90
C ASN A 32 17.46 6.66 -1.76
N ASP A 33 16.68 5.61 -1.89
CA ASP A 33 15.73 5.15 -0.86
C ASP A 33 16.31 3.91 -0.16
N LEU A 34 17.49 4.07 0.42
CA LEU A 34 18.35 2.97 0.84
C LEU A 34 17.82 2.18 2.05
N ASP A 35 17.05 2.81 2.91
CA ASP A 35 16.47 2.15 4.08
C ASP A 35 15.44 1.06 3.69
N LYS A 36 14.93 1.11 2.47
CA LYS A 36 13.98 0.10 1.98
C LYS A 36 14.66 -1.23 1.63
N ILE A 37 15.96 -1.22 1.40
CA ILE A 37 16.72 -2.44 1.05
C ILE A 37 16.66 -3.49 2.16
N THR A 38 16.59 -3.06 3.41
CA THR A 38 16.53 -3.96 4.57
C THR A 38 15.13 -4.40 4.96
N GLU A 39 14.11 -3.96 4.25
CA GLU A 39 12.74 -4.35 4.55
C GLU A 39 12.43 -5.79 4.12
N ALA A 40 11.39 -6.37 4.71
CA ALA A 40 10.93 -7.70 4.33
C ALA A 40 10.46 -7.72 2.87
N ALA A 41 10.75 -8.81 2.17
CA ALA A 41 10.41 -8.95 0.75
C ALA A 41 8.94 -8.61 0.40
N PRO A 42 7.94 -9.04 1.20
CA PRO A 42 6.55 -8.70 0.88
C PRO A 42 6.22 -7.21 0.90
N VAL A 43 7.03 -6.39 1.58
CA VAL A 43 6.81 -4.95 1.69
C VAL A 43 7.51 -4.20 0.55
N LYS A 44 8.60 -4.75 0.02
CA LYS A 44 9.44 -4.06 -0.96
C LYS A 44 8.68 -3.64 -2.22
N HIS A 45 7.74 -4.46 -2.70
CA HIS A 45 7.04 -4.16 -3.95
C HIS A 45 6.24 -2.85 -3.90
N SER A 46 5.65 -2.52 -2.75
CA SER A 46 4.91 -1.28 -2.62
C SER A 46 5.81 -0.06 -2.70
N HIS A 47 7.02 -0.17 -2.18
CA HIS A 47 7.99 0.92 -2.17
C HIS A 47 8.75 1.05 -3.50
N SER A 48 8.95 -0.03 -4.23
CA SER A 48 9.62 0.00 -5.53
C SER A 48 8.69 0.42 -6.67
N CYS A 49 7.42 0.09 -6.59
CA CYS A 49 6.45 0.31 -7.66
C CYS A 49 6.35 1.77 -8.11
N PRO A 50 6.29 2.77 -7.22
CA PRO A 50 6.28 4.17 -7.66
C PRO A 50 7.50 4.56 -8.48
N TYR A 51 8.67 4.10 -8.14
CA TYR A 51 9.89 4.37 -8.90
C TYR A 51 9.83 3.72 -10.29
N TYR A 52 9.33 2.49 -10.35
CA TYR A 52 9.14 1.77 -11.61
C TYR A 52 8.16 2.51 -12.53
N LEU A 53 7.04 2.97 -11.99
CA LEU A 53 6.02 3.70 -12.75
C LEU A 53 6.56 5.02 -13.28
N TYR A 54 7.31 5.74 -12.46
CA TYR A 54 7.94 6.99 -12.87
C TYR A 54 8.97 6.74 -13.99
N GLU A 55 9.83 5.75 -13.82
CA GLU A 55 10.93 5.47 -14.76
C GLU A 55 10.42 4.91 -16.08
N THR A 56 9.47 3.98 -16.02
CA THR A 56 9.00 3.23 -17.19
C THR A 56 7.94 3.96 -17.98
N TYR A 57 7.00 4.62 -17.29
CA TYR A 57 5.82 5.21 -17.90
C TYR A 57 5.76 6.73 -17.78
N GLY A 58 6.71 7.34 -17.09
CA GLY A 58 6.72 8.79 -16.89
C GLY A 58 5.60 9.30 -15.99
N ILE A 59 5.06 8.45 -15.12
CA ILE A 59 4.00 8.86 -14.22
C ILE A 59 4.58 9.77 -13.14
N LYS A 60 4.05 11.00 -13.03
CA LYS A 60 4.52 12.04 -12.10
C LYS A 60 3.45 12.49 -11.12
N ASP A 61 2.31 11.82 -11.09
CA ASP A 61 1.22 12.14 -10.17
C ASP A 61 1.61 11.74 -8.75
N ILE A 62 1.99 12.72 -7.96
CA ILE A 62 2.52 12.49 -6.60
C ILE A 62 1.49 11.82 -5.69
N GLU A 63 0.21 12.20 -5.79
CA GLU A 63 -0.84 11.58 -4.98
C GLU A 63 -0.96 10.08 -5.30
N LEU A 64 -1.00 9.73 -6.57
CA LEU A 64 -1.07 8.35 -7.01
C LEU A 64 0.16 7.54 -6.60
N LEU A 65 1.35 8.10 -6.82
CA LEU A 65 2.60 7.45 -6.46
C LEU A 65 2.71 7.26 -4.94
N THR A 66 2.28 8.25 -4.16
CA THR A 66 2.26 8.17 -2.70
C THR A 66 1.30 7.10 -2.21
N ALA A 67 0.12 6.98 -2.84
CA ALA A 67 -0.85 5.95 -2.48
C ALA A 67 -0.29 4.55 -2.71
N ILE A 68 0.38 4.34 -3.83
CA ILE A 68 1.00 3.05 -4.13
C ILE A 68 2.14 2.74 -3.15
N TYR A 69 2.98 3.72 -2.85
CA TYR A 69 4.07 3.58 -1.88
C TYR A 69 3.57 3.13 -0.50
N ASN A 70 2.38 3.55 -0.13
CA ASN A 70 1.76 3.33 1.18
C ASN A 70 0.72 2.19 1.20
N HIS A 71 0.61 1.37 0.16
CA HIS A 71 -0.51 0.42 0.12
C HIS A 71 -0.30 -0.81 1.02
N THR A 72 0.91 -1.18 1.34
CA THR A 72 1.20 -2.29 2.26
C THR A 72 1.32 -1.82 3.70
N VAL A 73 2.04 -0.73 3.93
CA VAL A 73 2.17 -0.08 5.24
C VAL A 73 1.80 1.39 5.04
N CYS A 74 0.61 1.77 5.48
CA CYS A 74 0.10 3.11 5.25
C CYS A 74 0.53 4.07 6.35
N ARG A 75 1.34 5.06 5.98
CA ARG A 75 1.79 6.14 6.86
C ARG A 75 1.39 7.51 6.35
N SER A 76 0.43 7.57 5.44
CA SER A 76 -0.05 8.80 4.83
C SER A 76 -1.46 9.14 5.27
N ASN A 77 -1.78 10.42 5.34
CA ASN A 77 -3.13 10.91 5.64
C ASN A 77 -3.96 11.19 4.38
N LEU A 78 -3.42 10.96 3.19
CA LEU A 78 -4.16 11.18 1.95
C LEU A 78 -5.30 10.16 1.81
N ASP A 79 -6.46 10.64 1.36
CA ASP A 79 -7.63 9.77 1.20
C ASP A 79 -7.37 8.63 0.22
N LEU A 80 -6.67 8.89 -0.89
CA LEU A 80 -6.33 7.86 -1.86
C LEU A 80 -5.47 6.75 -1.22
N CYS A 81 -4.52 7.12 -0.36
CA CYS A 81 -3.71 6.14 0.35
C CYS A 81 -4.57 5.22 1.23
N LYS A 82 -5.52 5.81 1.96
CA LYS A 82 -6.42 5.04 2.83
C LYS A 82 -7.33 4.11 2.03
N ILE A 83 -7.87 4.61 0.92
CA ILE A 83 -8.74 3.83 0.03
C ILE A 83 -8.01 2.62 -0.52
N ILE A 84 -6.81 2.81 -1.05
CA ILE A 84 -6.03 1.71 -1.63
C ILE A 84 -5.58 0.72 -0.55
N TYR A 85 -5.19 1.20 0.62
CA TYR A 85 -4.82 0.34 1.74
C TYR A 85 -6.00 -0.56 2.15
N ILE A 86 -7.18 0.00 2.29
CA ILE A 86 -8.39 -0.77 2.64
C ILE A 86 -8.73 -1.77 1.55
N ALA A 87 -8.73 -1.35 0.29
CA ALA A 87 -9.05 -2.21 -0.84
C ALA A 87 -8.08 -3.38 -0.98
N ASP A 88 -6.78 -3.12 -0.81
CA ASP A 88 -5.74 -4.14 -0.87
C ASP A 88 -5.92 -5.18 0.23
N LYS A 89 -6.19 -4.74 1.46
CA LYS A 89 -6.39 -5.64 2.59
C LYS A 89 -7.66 -6.46 2.44
N ARG A 90 -8.72 -5.90 1.88
CA ARG A 90 -9.95 -6.64 1.60
C ARG A 90 -9.71 -7.76 0.58
N GLU A 91 -8.98 -7.48 -0.47
CA GLU A 91 -8.68 -8.46 -1.51
C GLU A 91 -7.79 -9.60 -0.99
N GLU A 92 -6.76 -9.24 -0.23
CA GLU A 92 -5.84 -10.24 0.35
C GLU A 92 -6.49 -11.10 1.41
N SER A 93 -7.57 -10.64 2.05
CA SER A 93 -7.76 -11.15 3.33
C SER A 93 -9.13 -11.29 3.83
N ARG A 94 -9.15 -12.06 4.30
CA ARG A 94 -9.62 -12.61 5.48
C ARG A 94 -9.52 -11.77 6.78
N ARG A 95 -8.81 -10.68 6.78
CA ARG A 95 -8.67 -9.77 7.93
C ARG A 95 -9.66 -8.63 7.91
N ILE A 96 -10.25 -8.36 6.76
CA ILE A 96 -11.30 -7.37 6.62
C ILE A 96 -12.64 -8.07 6.65
N ASP A 97 -13.48 -7.70 7.59
CA ASP A 97 -14.86 -8.11 7.65
C ASP A 97 -15.77 -7.02 7.06
N ASP A 98 -17.07 -7.29 7.05
CA ASP A 98 -18.05 -6.35 6.52
C ASP A 98 -18.15 -5.07 7.36
N ASP A 99 -17.72 -5.11 8.63
CA ASP A 99 -17.74 -3.93 9.50
C ASP A 99 -16.75 -2.88 9.02
N VAL A 100 -15.54 -3.29 8.56
CA VAL A 100 -14.57 -2.35 7.99
C VAL A 100 -15.17 -1.64 6.78
N VAL A 101 -15.79 -2.40 5.88
CA VAL A 101 -16.39 -1.86 4.67
C VAL A 101 -17.52 -0.88 5.01
N SER A 102 -18.43 -1.29 5.90
CA SER A 102 -19.56 -0.45 6.32
C SER A 102 -19.10 0.85 6.95
N ARG A 103 -18.11 0.79 7.85
CA ARG A 103 -17.54 1.99 8.48
C ARG A 103 -16.88 2.90 7.46
N SER A 104 -16.13 2.33 6.50
CA SER A 104 -15.44 3.10 5.46
C SER A 104 -16.42 3.81 4.52
N LEU A 105 -17.56 3.19 4.22
CA LEU A 105 -18.60 3.81 3.38
C LEU A 105 -19.27 5.00 4.06
N ILE A 106 -19.36 4.98 5.40
CA ILE A 106 -19.93 6.10 6.17
C ILE A 106 -18.88 7.15 6.45
N ASN A 107 -17.68 6.74 6.89
CA ASN A 107 -16.57 7.60 7.22
C ASN A 107 -15.26 6.86 6.94
N LEU A 108 -14.50 7.32 5.95
CA LEU A 108 -13.26 6.68 5.53
C LEU A 108 -12.26 6.57 6.66
N ASP A 109 -12.08 7.63 7.45
CA ASP A 109 -11.11 7.64 8.54
C ASP A 109 -11.49 6.65 9.65
N ASP A 110 -12.77 6.53 9.95
CA ASP A 110 -13.24 5.56 10.94
C ASP A 110 -12.97 4.12 10.49
N GLY A 111 -13.30 3.80 9.23
CA GLY A 111 -13.02 2.49 8.66
C GLY A 111 -11.54 2.17 8.60
N PHE A 112 -10.74 3.15 8.20
CA PHE A 112 -9.28 3.03 8.13
C PHE A 112 -8.67 2.79 9.51
N ASN A 113 -9.05 3.57 10.51
CA ASN A 113 -8.55 3.41 11.88
C ASN A 113 -8.96 2.07 12.50
N TYR A 114 -10.18 1.63 12.22
CA TYR A 114 -10.64 0.31 12.65
C TYR A 114 -9.80 -0.80 12.03
N LEU A 115 -9.49 -0.70 10.74
CA LEU A 115 -8.64 -1.66 10.04
C LEU A 115 -7.22 -1.70 10.62
N LEU A 116 -6.64 -0.53 10.90
CA LEU A 116 -5.31 -0.47 11.53
C LEU A 116 -5.28 -1.22 12.86
N LYS A 117 -6.35 -1.09 13.65
CA LYS A 117 -6.48 -1.81 14.92
C LYS A 117 -6.53 -3.31 14.70
N LEU A 118 -7.34 -3.78 13.75
CA LEU A 118 -7.44 -5.20 13.42
C LEU A 118 -6.11 -5.77 12.92
N ASP A 119 -5.40 -5.03 12.09
CA ASP A 119 -4.09 -5.44 11.58
C ASP A 119 -3.06 -5.55 12.72
N ALA A 120 -3.04 -4.60 13.65
CA ALA A 120 -2.15 -4.66 14.79
C ALA A 120 -2.43 -5.87 15.69
N GLU A 121 -3.69 -6.17 15.95
CA GLU A 121 -4.11 -7.34 16.72
C GLU A 121 -3.71 -8.64 16.04
N TYR A 122 -3.90 -8.72 14.71
CA TYR A 122 -3.51 -9.87 13.91
C TYR A 122 -1.99 -10.12 13.98
N LEU A 123 -1.19 -9.07 13.80
CA LEU A 123 0.27 -9.18 13.84
C LEU A 123 0.77 -9.59 15.22
N LYS A 124 0.14 -9.11 16.28
CA LYS A 124 0.46 -9.56 17.65
C LYS A 124 0.16 -11.04 17.84
N ARG A 125 -1.00 -11.51 17.41
CA ARG A 125 -1.37 -12.93 17.53
C ARG A 125 -0.43 -13.85 16.77
N LYS A 126 0.15 -13.37 15.66
CA LYS A 126 1.12 -14.13 14.86
C LYS A 126 2.55 -13.99 15.37
N GLY A 127 2.78 -13.18 16.40
CA GLY A 127 4.12 -12.96 16.94
C GLY A 127 5.05 -12.14 16.06
N ILE A 128 4.51 -11.43 15.08
CA ILE A 128 5.30 -10.59 14.15
C ILE A 128 5.70 -9.28 14.84
N ILE A 129 4.82 -8.75 15.68
CA ILE A 129 5.09 -7.59 16.53
C ILE A 129 4.75 -7.91 17.97
N LYS A 130 5.25 -7.10 18.90
CA LYS A 130 5.01 -7.25 20.33
C LYS A 130 3.87 -6.39 20.84
#